data_4e0b42b5d5faed71cdfa2cae72a14e9a
#
_entry.id   4e0b42b5d5faed71cdfa2cae72a14e9a
#
_cell.length_a   1.000
_cell.length_b   1.000
_cell.length_c   1.000
_cell.angle_alpha   90.00
_cell.angle_beta   90.00
_cell.angle_gamma   90.00
#
_symmetry.space_group_name_H-M   'P 1'
#
loop_
_entity.id
_entity.type
_entity.pdbx_description
1 polymer ?
#
loop_
_entity_poly.entity_id
_entity_poly.type
_entity_poly.pdbx_seq_one_letter_code
_entity_poly.pdbx_strand_id
1 'polypeptide(L)'
;MNSHSKKAGLLSILFMGLGQFYNRQFAKGLFLALIELVYIIFLSPFLAHGLWGIATLGETPQKMAGSKIIQGDHSIYLLIIGIISIILIFIFALFYVINFHDARLVGKRRDEGGQPNGLMDSLHVLTEKGFPYIMLIPAIVFTLFLTAVPLLFGILIAFTNYSSPNHLPPRSLVSWVGLGTFIDLFGLNSWKNTLIGVGIWTIVWAVFSTLTSFFAGMVMAAFLNSNGVKLKKFWRTVFIIPWAVPGFIAIMIMRNIFNTQFGPLNQYLASLNLGGIPWLTEATWAKIVCIIVNMWFGMPYFMALMSGVMTGIPKDMYESAEVEGAGGFYRFRKITVPMVMFATAPLLIMSFAYNFNNFTLIYLLTVGDPVNNTYAFAGNTDILLSWIYKLTLERQQYNLASAVSIIVFVVIATVSIFSFSRSRSFKEEDMMR
;
A
#
# COMPACT_ATOMS: atom_id res chain seq x y z
N MET A 1 -51.92 19.51 3.19
CA MET A 1 -51.98 18.00 3.30
C MET A 1 -50.70 17.49 3.88
N ASN A 2 -50.75 16.94 5.09
CA ASN A 2 -49.55 16.27 5.67
C ASN A 2 -49.36 14.94 4.95
N SER A 3 -48.43 14.85 4.03
CA SER A 3 -48.17 13.62 3.28
C SER A 3 -47.73 12.50 4.21
N HIS A 4 -48.18 11.28 4.01
CA HIS A 4 -47.75 10.09 4.76
C HIS A 4 -46.24 9.95 4.67
N SER A 5 -45.65 10.32 3.54
CA SER A 5 -44.20 10.34 3.30
C SER A 5 -43.44 11.18 4.33
N LYS A 6 -43.86 12.42 4.60
CA LYS A 6 -43.20 13.31 5.56
C LYS A 6 -43.34 12.79 7.00
N LYS A 7 -44.57 12.35 7.37
CA LYS A 7 -44.82 11.82 8.73
C LYS A 7 -44.01 10.55 9.03
N ALA A 8 -43.99 9.60 8.08
CA ALA A 8 -43.23 8.37 8.23
C ALA A 8 -41.72 8.64 8.35
N GLY A 9 -41.20 9.57 7.54
CA GLY A 9 -39.78 9.97 7.63
C GLY A 9 -39.44 10.58 8.98
N LEU A 10 -40.26 11.56 9.48
CA LEU A 10 -40.03 12.21 10.78
C LEU A 10 -40.08 11.20 11.95
N LEU A 11 -41.05 10.28 11.93
CA LEU A 11 -41.11 9.21 12.94
C LEU A 11 -39.89 8.29 12.91
N SER A 12 -39.36 7.97 11.73
CA SER A 12 -38.13 7.17 11.58
C SER A 12 -36.86 7.90 12.03
N ILE A 13 -36.87 9.23 12.15
CA ILE A 13 -35.76 9.99 12.75
C ILE A 13 -35.77 9.89 14.29
N LEU A 14 -36.96 9.76 14.90
CA LEU A 14 -37.07 9.65 16.36
C LEU A 14 -36.62 8.28 16.87
N PHE A 15 -37.02 7.21 16.14
CA PHE A 15 -36.65 5.84 16.48
C PHE A 15 -36.87 4.94 15.25
N MET A 16 -35.91 4.04 15.00
CA MET A 16 -36.00 3.11 13.86
C MET A 16 -37.24 2.22 13.99
N GLY A 17 -37.93 2.05 12.88
CA GLY A 17 -39.15 1.25 12.85
C GLY A 17 -40.45 2.03 13.12
N LEU A 18 -40.45 3.19 13.79
CA LEU A 18 -41.67 3.98 14.01
C LEU A 18 -42.34 4.42 12.72
N GLY A 19 -41.54 4.83 11.73
CA GLY A 19 -42.06 5.16 10.39
C GLY A 19 -42.68 3.97 9.67
N GLN A 20 -42.09 2.79 9.85
CA GLN A 20 -42.64 1.53 9.32
C GLN A 20 -43.94 1.13 10.06
N PHE A 21 -44.02 1.27 11.38
CA PHE A 21 -45.25 1.09 12.13
C PHE A 21 -46.38 2.03 11.64
N TYR A 22 -46.06 3.30 11.45
CA TYR A 22 -46.98 4.28 10.88
C TYR A 22 -47.45 3.86 9.46
N ASN A 23 -46.56 3.27 8.68
CA ASN A 23 -46.86 2.76 7.34
C ASN A 23 -47.58 1.39 7.36
N ARG A 24 -47.93 0.83 8.53
CA ARG A 24 -48.57 -0.50 8.73
C ARG A 24 -47.65 -1.68 8.36
N GLN A 25 -46.36 -1.50 8.38
CA GLN A 25 -45.35 -2.54 8.15
C GLN A 25 -44.88 -3.11 9.51
N PHE A 26 -45.77 -3.75 10.31
CA PHE A 26 -45.54 -4.10 11.69
C PHE A 26 -44.31 -5.02 11.88
N ALA A 27 -44.14 -6.08 11.11
CA ALA A 27 -43.02 -7.00 11.22
C ALA A 27 -41.66 -6.32 10.93
N LYS A 28 -41.63 -5.47 9.90
CA LYS A 28 -40.42 -4.70 9.53
C LYS A 28 -40.10 -3.64 10.58
N GLY A 29 -41.16 -2.95 11.07
CA GLY A 29 -41.01 -1.97 12.16
C GLY A 29 -40.47 -2.59 13.43
N LEU A 30 -40.97 -3.76 13.84
CA LEU A 30 -40.47 -4.48 15.01
C LEU A 30 -39.02 -4.91 14.85
N PHE A 31 -38.65 -5.45 13.69
CA PHE A 31 -37.27 -5.86 13.42
C PHE A 31 -36.30 -4.69 13.51
N LEU A 32 -36.62 -3.54 12.90
CA LEU A 32 -35.79 -2.33 12.96
C LEU A 32 -35.73 -1.73 14.37
N ALA A 33 -36.85 -1.72 15.10
CA ALA A 33 -36.88 -1.28 16.48
C ALA A 33 -36.01 -2.16 17.40
N LEU A 34 -35.98 -3.48 17.18
CA LEU A 34 -35.10 -4.38 17.93
C LEU A 34 -33.62 -4.11 17.63
N ILE A 35 -33.26 -3.81 16.39
CA ILE A 35 -31.89 -3.42 16.03
C ILE A 35 -31.46 -2.17 16.80
N GLU A 36 -32.30 -1.13 16.86
CA GLU A 36 -31.99 0.08 17.60
C GLU A 36 -31.93 -0.15 19.12
N LEU A 37 -32.82 -0.97 19.66
CA LEU A 37 -32.78 -1.36 21.07
C LEU A 37 -31.48 -2.08 21.44
N VAL A 38 -31.04 -3.04 20.63
CA VAL A 38 -29.75 -3.74 20.81
C VAL A 38 -28.59 -2.75 20.72
N TYR A 39 -28.64 -1.80 19.78
CA TYR A 39 -27.64 -0.75 19.68
C TYR A 39 -27.58 0.10 20.93
N ILE A 40 -28.72 0.59 21.43
CA ILE A 40 -28.78 1.46 22.63
C ILE A 40 -28.33 0.69 23.88
N ILE A 41 -28.77 -0.53 24.09
CA ILE A 41 -28.50 -1.28 25.34
C ILE A 41 -27.08 -1.83 25.37
N PHE A 42 -26.61 -2.45 24.30
CA PHE A 42 -25.35 -3.20 24.28
C PHE A 42 -24.20 -2.45 23.62
N LEU A 43 -24.47 -1.70 22.55
CA LEU A 43 -23.40 -1.08 21.78
C LEU A 43 -23.08 0.34 22.27
N SER A 44 -24.04 1.12 22.72
CA SER A 44 -23.79 2.51 23.11
C SER A 44 -22.80 2.66 24.27
N PRO A 45 -22.77 1.81 25.32
CA PRO A 45 -21.73 1.90 26.34
C PRO A 45 -20.32 1.61 25.79
N PHE A 46 -20.20 0.63 24.91
CA PHE A 46 -18.95 0.31 24.24
C PHE A 46 -18.47 1.49 23.36
N LEU A 47 -19.39 2.07 22.59
CA LEU A 47 -19.07 3.23 21.72
C LEU A 47 -18.69 4.46 22.52
N ALA A 48 -19.39 4.72 23.63
CA ALA A 48 -19.06 5.84 24.52
C ALA A 48 -17.67 5.68 25.13
N HIS A 49 -17.34 4.47 25.61
CA HIS A 49 -16.00 4.15 26.11
C HIS A 49 -14.93 4.27 25.02
N GLY A 50 -15.22 3.82 23.80
CA GLY A 50 -14.30 3.96 22.66
C GLY A 50 -14.07 5.42 22.25
N LEU A 51 -15.12 6.24 22.21
CA LEU A 51 -14.98 7.67 21.90
C LEU A 51 -14.20 8.42 23.01
N TRP A 52 -14.46 8.12 24.28
CA TRP A 52 -13.65 8.62 25.37
C TRP A 52 -12.20 8.17 25.24
N GLY A 53 -11.98 6.88 24.95
CA GLY A 53 -10.65 6.29 24.81
C GLY A 53 -9.82 6.90 23.69
N ILE A 54 -10.40 7.16 22.52
CA ILE A 54 -9.66 7.79 21.41
C ILE A 54 -9.39 9.26 21.67
N ALA A 55 -10.25 9.95 22.43
CA ALA A 55 -10.04 11.35 22.77
C ALA A 55 -8.93 11.53 23.81
N THR A 56 -8.92 10.70 24.86
CA THR A 56 -8.02 10.86 26.03
C THR A 56 -6.77 10.00 25.96
N LEU A 57 -6.81 8.87 25.25
CA LEU A 57 -5.83 7.77 25.27
C LEU A 57 -5.59 7.19 26.68
N GLY A 58 -6.55 7.39 27.60
CA GLY A 58 -6.51 6.98 29.00
C GLY A 58 -6.11 8.10 29.94
N GLU A 59 -6.49 7.94 31.22
CA GLU A 59 -6.27 8.92 32.29
C GLU A 59 -5.48 8.33 33.46
N THR A 60 -5.52 7.02 33.62
CA THR A 60 -4.89 6.32 34.74
C THR A 60 -3.65 5.54 34.28
N PRO A 61 -2.43 6.06 34.58
CA PRO A 61 -1.21 5.34 34.21
C PRO A 61 -1.00 4.11 35.11
N GLN A 62 -0.29 3.13 34.61
CA GLN A 62 0.14 1.98 35.37
C GLN A 62 0.99 2.40 36.57
N LYS A 63 0.71 1.85 37.75
CA LYS A 63 1.42 2.18 38.99
C LYS A 63 2.00 0.92 39.64
N MET A 64 3.18 1.03 40.21
CA MET A 64 3.73 0.02 41.10
C MET A 64 3.29 0.30 42.54
N ALA A 65 2.63 -0.68 43.17
CA ALA A 65 2.30 -0.66 44.60
C ALA A 65 3.05 -1.79 45.29
N GLY A 66 4.24 -1.50 45.79
CA GLY A 66 5.18 -2.51 46.31
C GLY A 66 5.64 -3.46 45.21
N SER A 67 5.41 -4.76 45.37
CA SER A 67 5.71 -5.80 44.39
C SER A 67 4.57 -6.09 43.37
N LYS A 68 3.42 -5.40 43.52
CA LYS A 68 2.25 -5.62 42.64
C LYS A 68 2.14 -4.47 41.63
N ILE A 69 1.90 -4.85 40.38
CA ILE A 69 1.58 -3.91 39.30
C ILE A 69 0.07 -3.69 39.32
N ILE A 70 -0.35 -2.44 39.55
CA ILE A 70 -1.73 -2.01 39.37
C ILE A 70 -1.84 -1.60 37.90
N GLN A 71 -2.65 -2.33 37.14
CA GLN A 71 -2.88 -2.01 35.74
C GLN A 71 -3.69 -0.72 35.63
N GLY A 72 -3.22 0.20 34.79
CA GLY A 72 -3.93 1.39 34.39
C GLY A 72 -4.58 1.23 33.02
N ASP A 73 -4.94 2.34 32.39
CA ASP A 73 -5.46 2.38 31.04
C ASP A 73 -4.38 2.00 30.03
N HIS A 74 -4.78 1.26 29.01
CA HIS A 74 -3.88 0.86 27.92
C HIS A 74 -4.16 1.72 26.67
N SER A 75 -3.41 2.80 26.49
CA SER A 75 -3.64 3.83 25.45
C SER A 75 -3.82 3.25 24.05
N ILE A 76 -3.03 2.27 23.67
CA ILE A 76 -3.10 1.66 22.32
C ILE A 76 -4.38 0.83 22.15
N TYR A 77 -4.80 0.12 23.18
CA TYR A 77 -6.06 -0.61 23.17
C TYR A 77 -7.26 0.34 23.05
N LEU A 78 -7.24 1.44 23.81
CA LEU A 78 -8.26 2.49 23.74
C LEU A 78 -8.32 3.15 22.35
N LEU A 79 -7.17 3.40 21.73
CA LEU A 79 -7.09 3.92 20.36
C LEU A 79 -7.77 2.96 19.36
N ILE A 80 -7.49 1.66 19.45
CA ILE A 80 -8.08 0.64 18.55
C ILE A 80 -9.60 0.56 18.77
N ILE A 81 -10.06 0.49 20.02
CA ILE A 81 -11.49 0.48 20.33
C ILE A 81 -12.16 1.75 19.82
N GLY A 82 -11.51 2.89 19.96
CA GLY A 82 -12.01 4.17 19.46
C GLY A 82 -12.20 4.18 17.93
N ILE A 83 -11.23 3.68 17.18
CA ILE A 83 -11.34 3.53 15.70
C ILE A 83 -12.52 2.62 15.35
N ILE A 84 -12.62 1.45 15.99
CA ILE A 84 -13.72 0.52 15.78
C ILE A 84 -15.06 1.18 16.11
N SER A 85 -15.14 1.94 17.22
CA SER A 85 -16.34 2.66 17.61
C SER A 85 -16.78 3.68 16.57
N ILE A 86 -15.86 4.45 16.00
CA ILE A 86 -16.16 5.41 14.93
C ILE A 86 -16.70 4.70 13.69
N ILE A 87 -16.08 3.58 13.29
CA ILE A 87 -16.55 2.78 12.15
C ILE A 87 -17.96 2.24 12.41
N LEU A 88 -18.22 1.69 13.59
CA LEU A 88 -19.54 1.18 13.95
C LEU A 88 -20.61 2.27 14.00
N ILE A 89 -20.29 3.47 14.50
CA ILE A 89 -21.17 4.62 14.45
C ILE A 89 -21.49 5.00 13.00
N PHE A 90 -20.48 5.02 12.13
CA PHE A 90 -20.68 5.34 10.71
C PHE A 90 -21.58 4.30 10.03
N ILE A 91 -21.36 3.01 10.29
CA ILE A 91 -22.21 1.93 9.76
C ILE A 91 -23.65 2.09 10.28
N PHE A 92 -23.83 2.35 11.56
CA PHE A 92 -25.15 2.55 12.13
C PHE A 92 -25.85 3.79 11.54
N ALA A 93 -25.13 4.90 11.36
CA ALA A 93 -25.65 6.09 10.70
C ALA A 93 -26.12 5.79 9.26
N LEU A 94 -25.37 4.97 8.52
CA LEU A 94 -25.77 4.53 7.18
C LEU A 94 -27.08 3.72 7.23
N PHE A 95 -27.19 2.77 8.17
CA PHE A 95 -28.46 2.03 8.38
C PHE A 95 -29.62 2.96 8.71
N TYR A 96 -29.37 3.99 9.52
CA TYR A 96 -30.35 5.00 9.87
C TYR A 96 -30.86 5.78 8.67
N VAL A 97 -29.95 6.19 7.80
CA VAL A 97 -30.28 6.87 6.54
C VAL A 97 -31.10 5.98 5.62
N ILE A 98 -30.73 4.70 5.48
CA ILE A 98 -31.48 3.72 4.69
C ILE A 98 -32.89 3.54 5.25
N ASN A 99 -33.02 3.38 6.58
CA ASN A 99 -34.32 3.28 7.24
C ASN A 99 -35.20 4.50 7.00
N PHE A 100 -34.65 5.70 7.11
CA PHE A 100 -35.37 6.94 6.82
C PHE A 100 -35.88 7.02 5.38
N HIS A 101 -35.02 6.71 4.42
CA HIS A 101 -35.40 6.70 3.00
C HIS A 101 -36.49 5.66 2.69
N ASP A 102 -36.37 4.45 3.23
CA ASP A 102 -37.35 3.40 3.08
C ASP A 102 -38.72 3.82 3.62
N ALA A 103 -38.78 4.36 4.86
CA ALA A 103 -40.03 4.83 5.44
C ALA A 103 -40.72 5.92 4.62
N ARG A 104 -39.91 6.86 4.05
CA ARG A 104 -40.43 7.90 3.17
C ARG A 104 -40.97 7.36 1.85
N LEU A 105 -40.27 6.41 1.21
CA LEU A 105 -40.67 5.80 -0.04
C LEU A 105 -42.01 5.04 0.11
N VAL A 106 -42.16 4.28 1.18
CA VAL A 106 -43.40 3.57 1.48
C VAL A 106 -44.52 4.54 1.81
N GLY A 107 -44.23 5.60 2.58
CA GLY A 107 -45.17 6.68 2.85
C GLY A 107 -45.67 7.38 1.55
N LYS A 108 -44.78 7.60 0.57
CA LYS A 108 -45.11 8.15 -0.74
C LYS A 108 -46.05 7.24 -1.52
N ARG A 109 -45.79 5.92 -1.55
CA ARG A 109 -46.65 4.94 -2.16
C ARG A 109 -48.08 4.97 -1.57
N ARG A 110 -48.18 5.14 -0.26
CA ARG A 110 -49.48 5.31 0.43
C ARG A 110 -50.17 6.61 0.05
N ASP A 111 -49.44 7.70 -0.14
CA ASP A 111 -50.00 8.97 -0.65
C ASP A 111 -50.57 8.81 -2.06
N GLU A 112 -50.01 7.91 -2.86
CA GLU A 112 -50.45 7.54 -4.25
C GLU A 112 -51.53 6.44 -4.27
N GLY A 113 -52.04 6.00 -3.10
CA GLY A 113 -53.09 4.97 -2.98
C GLY A 113 -52.63 3.54 -3.08
N GLY A 114 -51.30 3.31 -3.10
CA GLY A 114 -50.68 1.97 -3.13
C GLY A 114 -50.66 1.29 -1.76
N GLN A 115 -50.57 -0.04 -1.75
CA GLN A 115 -50.39 -0.80 -0.51
C GLN A 115 -48.94 -0.78 -0.05
N PRO A 116 -48.67 -0.77 1.28
CA PRO A 116 -47.33 -0.87 1.83
C PRO A 116 -46.74 -2.27 1.60
N ASN A 117 -45.49 -2.36 1.16
CA ASN A 117 -44.81 -3.62 0.99
C ASN A 117 -44.64 -4.35 2.33
N GLY A 118 -44.91 -5.64 2.36
CA GLY A 118 -44.62 -6.50 3.53
C GLY A 118 -43.14 -6.71 3.78
N LEU A 119 -42.82 -7.40 4.88
CA LEU A 119 -41.44 -7.81 5.16
C LEU A 119 -40.92 -8.73 4.04
N MET A 120 -41.75 -9.65 3.57
CA MET A 120 -41.41 -10.61 2.51
C MET A 120 -41.13 -9.92 1.17
N ASP A 121 -41.93 -8.92 0.81
CA ASP A 121 -41.69 -8.13 -0.40
C ASP A 121 -40.37 -7.37 -0.34
N SER A 122 -40.02 -6.84 0.85
CA SER A 122 -38.72 -6.19 1.09
C SER A 122 -37.56 -7.17 0.98
N LEU A 123 -37.71 -8.39 1.49
CA LEU A 123 -36.72 -9.47 1.35
C LEU A 123 -36.57 -9.90 -0.11
N HIS A 124 -37.67 -10.03 -0.86
CA HIS A 124 -37.62 -10.32 -2.30
C HIS A 124 -36.85 -9.24 -3.09
N VAL A 125 -37.12 -7.98 -2.82
CA VAL A 125 -36.33 -6.88 -3.45
C VAL A 125 -34.87 -6.96 -3.06
N LEU A 126 -34.57 -7.36 -1.84
CA LEU A 126 -33.19 -7.50 -1.37
C LEU A 126 -32.47 -8.68 -2.03
N THR A 127 -33.17 -9.81 -2.22
CA THR A 127 -32.62 -11.01 -2.85
C THR A 127 -32.53 -10.91 -4.38
N GLU A 128 -33.35 -10.10 -5.03
CA GLU A 128 -33.27 -9.89 -6.48
C GLU A 128 -32.38 -8.71 -6.85
N LYS A 129 -32.77 -7.49 -6.48
CA LYS A 129 -32.07 -6.26 -6.83
C LYS A 129 -30.89 -5.96 -5.88
N GLY A 130 -30.98 -6.36 -4.64
CA GLY A 130 -29.98 -6.17 -3.60
C GLY A 130 -28.91 -7.28 -3.55
N PHE A 131 -29.11 -8.39 -4.28
CA PHE A 131 -28.21 -9.55 -4.25
C PHE A 131 -26.73 -9.21 -4.46
N PRO A 132 -26.34 -8.38 -5.44
CA PRO A 132 -24.94 -7.98 -5.63
C PRO A 132 -24.36 -7.29 -4.40
N TYR A 133 -25.15 -6.47 -3.72
CA TYR A 133 -24.70 -5.76 -2.50
C TYR A 133 -24.54 -6.72 -1.31
N ILE A 134 -25.44 -7.70 -1.16
CA ILE A 134 -25.35 -8.73 -0.12
C ILE A 134 -24.09 -9.57 -0.32
N MET A 135 -23.77 -9.95 -1.56
CA MET A 135 -22.55 -10.69 -1.89
C MET A 135 -21.27 -9.90 -1.58
N LEU A 136 -21.33 -8.57 -1.62
CA LEU A 136 -20.19 -7.71 -1.28
C LEU A 136 -20.01 -7.51 0.24
N ILE A 137 -21.03 -7.77 1.08
CA ILE A 137 -20.95 -7.54 2.53
C ILE A 137 -19.73 -8.22 3.17
N PRO A 138 -19.45 -9.53 2.95
CA PRO A 138 -18.29 -10.16 3.53
C PRO A 138 -16.98 -9.47 3.12
N ALA A 139 -16.83 -9.14 1.84
CA ALA A 139 -15.65 -8.44 1.34
C ALA A 139 -15.48 -7.05 1.97
N ILE A 140 -16.58 -6.29 2.10
CA ILE A 140 -16.59 -4.97 2.77
C ILE A 140 -16.20 -5.11 4.24
N VAL A 141 -16.76 -6.08 4.96
CA VAL A 141 -16.43 -6.32 6.38
C VAL A 141 -14.95 -6.66 6.54
N PHE A 142 -14.42 -7.60 5.74
CA PHE A 142 -13.01 -7.92 5.78
C PHE A 142 -12.12 -6.72 5.45
N THR A 143 -12.47 -5.94 4.43
CA THR A 143 -11.72 -4.72 4.06
C THR A 143 -11.74 -3.69 5.18
N LEU A 144 -12.88 -3.47 5.84
CA LEU A 144 -12.98 -2.53 6.96
C LEU A 144 -12.11 -2.95 8.13
N PHE A 145 -12.19 -4.21 8.57
CA PHE A 145 -11.49 -4.63 9.78
C PHE A 145 -10.04 -5.06 9.55
N LEU A 146 -9.69 -5.63 8.40
CA LEU A 146 -8.33 -6.10 8.13
C LEU A 146 -7.47 -5.07 7.39
N THR A 147 -8.07 -4.08 6.72
CA THR A 147 -7.31 -3.06 5.98
C THR A 147 -7.53 -1.67 6.55
N ALA A 148 -8.80 -1.21 6.69
CA ALA A 148 -9.06 0.16 7.11
C ALA A 148 -8.67 0.42 8.57
N VAL A 149 -8.96 -0.51 9.50
CA VAL A 149 -8.59 -0.33 10.93
C VAL A 149 -7.08 -0.25 11.12
N PRO A 150 -6.22 -1.17 10.61
CA PRO A 150 -4.78 -1.04 10.72
C PRO A 150 -4.21 0.20 10.03
N LEU A 151 -4.78 0.61 8.89
CA LEU A 151 -4.34 1.80 8.18
C LEU A 151 -4.65 3.07 8.98
N LEU A 152 -5.88 3.21 9.50
CA LEU A 152 -6.26 4.33 10.36
C LEU A 152 -5.44 4.35 11.64
N PHE A 153 -5.20 3.20 12.25
CA PHE A 153 -4.32 3.06 13.41
C PHE A 153 -2.91 3.58 13.11
N GLY A 154 -2.30 3.13 12.00
CA GLY A 154 -0.98 3.61 11.58
C GLY A 154 -0.95 5.13 11.36
N ILE A 155 -2.00 5.69 10.71
CA ILE A 155 -2.09 7.15 10.51
C ILE A 155 -2.18 7.87 11.86
N LEU A 156 -3.05 7.42 12.77
CA LEU A 156 -3.26 8.11 14.05
C LEU A 156 -2.03 8.04 14.96
N ILE A 157 -1.28 6.94 14.95
CA ILE A 157 -0.03 6.80 15.72
C ILE A 157 0.99 7.89 15.35
N ALA A 158 1.03 8.36 14.11
CA ALA A 158 1.94 9.45 13.70
C ALA A 158 1.70 10.77 14.45
N PHE A 159 0.49 10.96 14.97
CA PHE A 159 0.09 12.16 15.75
C PHE A 159 0.20 11.97 17.26
N THR A 160 0.77 10.86 17.70
CA THR A 160 1.02 10.54 19.12
C THR A 160 2.53 10.52 19.41
N ASN A 161 2.87 10.40 20.70
CA ASN A 161 4.25 10.20 21.16
C ASN A 161 4.61 8.73 21.39
N TYR A 162 3.85 7.76 20.81
CA TYR A 162 4.01 6.34 21.05
C TYR A 162 5.36 5.80 20.57
N SER A 163 6.26 5.57 21.53
CA SER A 163 7.63 5.11 21.26
C SER A 163 8.27 4.44 22.48
N SER A 164 9.28 3.61 22.27
CA SER A 164 10.17 3.09 23.33
C SER A 164 11.19 4.18 23.74
N PRO A 165 11.64 4.22 25.01
CA PRO A 165 11.33 3.30 26.10
C PRO A 165 10.12 3.70 26.97
N ASN A 166 9.52 4.85 26.72
CA ASN A 166 8.54 5.44 27.65
C ASN A 166 7.20 4.69 27.69
N HIS A 167 6.78 4.15 26.53
CA HIS A 167 5.49 3.50 26.37
C HIS A 167 5.60 1.98 26.15
N LEU A 168 6.85 1.44 26.13
CA LEU A 168 7.13 0.01 25.95
C LEU A 168 8.26 -0.43 26.89
N PRO A 169 7.93 -1.20 27.93
CA PRO A 169 6.60 -1.57 28.41
C PRO A 169 5.80 -0.33 28.82
N PRO A 170 4.43 -0.39 28.96
CA PRO A 170 3.59 0.78 29.18
C PRO A 170 3.85 1.39 30.58
N ARG A 171 4.87 2.24 30.67
CA ARG A 171 5.22 2.95 31.90
C ARG A 171 4.47 4.28 32.03
N SER A 172 4.15 4.89 30.89
CA SER A 172 3.40 6.14 30.81
C SER A 172 2.30 6.03 29.77
N LEU A 173 1.27 6.84 29.93
CA LEU A 173 0.22 6.95 28.92
C LEU A 173 0.73 7.63 27.66
N VAL A 174 0.21 7.19 26.52
CA VAL A 174 0.44 7.86 25.24
C VAL A 174 -0.42 9.12 25.20
N SER A 175 0.10 10.18 24.60
CA SER A 175 -0.62 11.45 24.42
C SER A 175 -0.63 11.90 22.97
N TRP A 176 -1.65 12.65 22.63
CA TRP A 176 -1.74 13.33 21.35
C TRP A 176 -0.73 14.49 21.32
N VAL A 177 0.20 14.46 20.35
CA VAL A 177 1.19 15.54 20.12
C VAL A 177 0.91 16.32 18.83
N GLY A 178 -0.16 15.99 18.14
CA GLY A 178 -0.49 16.62 16.86
C GLY A 178 0.63 16.48 15.83
N LEU A 179 1.12 17.58 15.30
CA LEU A 179 2.21 17.60 14.34
C LEU A 179 3.63 17.53 14.95
N GLY A 180 3.73 17.35 16.29
CA GLY A 180 5.02 17.33 16.99
C GLY A 180 6.01 16.33 16.40
N THR A 181 5.57 15.10 16.10
CA THR A 181 6.41 14.07 15.46
C THR A 181 6.99 14.53 14.11
N PHE A 182 6.21 15.25 13.32
CA PHE A 182 6.66 15.79 12.03
C PHE A 182 7.63 16.97 12.25
N ILE A 183 7.37 17.81 13.24
CA ILE A 183 8.28 18.90 13.60
C ILE A 183 9.64 18.36 14.02
N ASP A 184 9.68 17.32 14.83
CA ASP A 184 10.92 16.65 15.26
C ASP A 184 11.64 16.02 14.06
N LEU A 185 10.89 15.36 13.15
CA LEU A 185 11.44 14.71 11.96
C LEU A 185 12.12 15.71 11.00
N PHE A 186 11.58 16.92 10.85
CA PHE A 186 12.14 17.97 10.00
C PHE A 186 13.07 18.94 10.73
N GLY A 187 12.93 19.08 12.05
CA GLY A 187 13.67 20.05 12.86
C GLY A 187 14.99 19.50 13.42
N LEU A 188 15.02 18.25 13.86
CA LEU A 188 16.22 17.66 14.44
C LEU A 188 17.19 17.18 13.36
N ASN A 189 18.44 17.64 13.41
CA ASN A 189 19.45 17.42 12.37
C ASN A 189 19.63 15.94 11.97
N SER A 190 19.70 15.03 12.95
CA SER A 190 19.88 13.59 12.65
C SER A 190 18.69 13.00 11.91
N TRP A 191 17.46 13.31 12.31
CA TRP A 191 16.24 12.83 11.66
C TRP A 191 16.06 13.43 10.27
N LYS A 192 16.27 14.74 10.14
CA LYS A 192 16.22 15.46 8.87
C LYS A 192 17.24 14.92 7.87
N ASN A 193 18.50 14.76 8.29
CA ASN A 193 19.54 14.22 7.43
C ASN A 193 19.24 12.80 6.97
N THR A 194 18.67 11.97 7.87
CA THR A 194 18.26 10.63 7.52
C THR A 194 17.12 10.64 6.53
N LEU A 195 16.06 11.40 6.79
CA LEU A 195 14.89 11.48 5.90
C LEU A 195 15.29 11.93 4.49
N ILE A 196 16.12 12.97 4.39
CA ILE A 196 16.60 13.49 3.10
C ILE A 196 17.53 12.49 2.43
N GLY A 197 18.55 11.98 3.16
CA GLY A 197 19.56 11.09 2.59
C GLY A 197 18.98 9.75 2.13
N VAL A 198 18.19 9.11 2.98
CA VAL A 198 17.49 7.86 2.66
C VAL A 198 16.41 8.11 1.58
N GLY A 199 15.71 9.24 1.63
CA GLY A 199 14.72 9.63 0.63
C GLY A 199 15.33 9.81 -0.76
N ILE A 200 16.41 10.57 -0.87
CA ILE A 200 17.16 10.75 -2.15
C ILE A 200 17.64 9.39 -2.65
N TRP A 201 18.25 8.60 -1.77
CA TRP A 201 18.72 7.26 -2.17
C TRP A 201 17.56 6.37 -2.63
N THR A 202 16.41 6.39 -1.98
CA THR A 202 15.22 5.63 -2.39
C THR A 202 14.79 5.99 -3.82
N ILE A 203 14.79 7.29 -4.17
CA ILE A 203 14.47 7.75 -5.53
C ILE A 203 15.53 7.27 -6.53
N VAL A 204 16.80 7.48 -6.22
CA VAL A 204 17.93 7.04 -7.07
C VAL A 204 17.86 5.52 -7.29
N TRP A 205 17.69 4.77 -6.22
CA TRP A 205 17.50 3.33 -6.25
C TRP A 205 16.35 2.92 -7.16
N ALA A 206 15.15 3.48 -6.95
CA ALA A 206 13.97 3.13 -7.74
C ALA A 206 14.14 3.45 -9.23
N VAL A 207 14.72 4.61 -9.56
CA VAL A 207 15.00 5.02 -10.95
C VAL A 207 16.02 4.08 -11.59
N PHE A 208 17.20 3.94 -11.00
CA PHE A 208 18.26 3.14 -11.61
C PHE A 208 17.91 1.66 -11.67
N SER A 209 17.29 1.10 -10.64
CA SER A 209 16.83 -0.28 -10.64
C SER A 209 15.80 -0.57 -11.72
N THR A 210 14.88 0.37 -11.95
CA THR A 210 13.87 0.24 -13.02
C THR A 210 14.51 0.36 -14.39
N LEU A 211 15.30 1.40 -14.61
CA LEU A 211 15.91 1.65 -15.92
C LEU A 211 16.91 0.55 -16.31
N THR A 212 17.77 0.15 -15.39
CA THR A 212 18.76 -0.92 -15.69
C THR A 212 18.09 -2.24 -16.02
N SER A 213 17.08 -2.65 -15.24
CA SER A 213 16.29 -3.86 -15.53
C SER A 213 15.55 -3.78 -16.86
N PHE A 214 14.94 -2.64 -17.15
CA PHE A 214 14.21 -2.37 -18.38
C PHE A 214 15.12 -2.43 -19.61
N PHE A 215 16.21 -1.67 -19.61
CA PHE A 215 17.12 -1.63 -20.74
C PHE A 215 17.88 -2.94 -20.92
N ALA A 216 18.30 -3.60 -19.84
CA ALA A 216 18.90 -4.91 -19.92
C ALA A 216 17.92 -5.93 -20.53
N GLY A 217 16.66 -5.94 -20.10
CA GLY A 217 15.62 -6.79 -20.67
C GLY A 217 15.36 -6.48 -22.15
N MET A 218 15.33 -5.20 -22.53
CA MET A 218 15.16 -4.76 -23.93
C MET A 218 16.30 -5.24 -24.82
N VAL A 219 17.54 -5.06 -24.39
CA VAL A 219 18.73 -5.51 -25.14
C VAL A 219 18.70 -7.04 -25.29
N MET A 220 18.40 -7.77 -24.22
CA MET A 220 18.31 -9.23 -24.27
C MET A 220 17.15 -9.71 -25.15
N ALA A 221 15.99 -9.06 -25.13
CA ALA A 221 14.87 -9.36 -26.01
C ALA A 221 15.25 -9.14 -27.49
N ALA A 222 15.88 -8.02 -27.81
CA ALA A 222 16.34 -7.70 -29.15
C ALA A 222 17.38 -8.73 -29.64
N PHE A 223 18.35 -9.06 -28.78
CA PHE A 223 19.35 -10.08 -29.08
C PHE A 223 18.71 -11.43 -29.41
N LEU A 224 17.83 -11.93 -28.56
CA LEU A 224 17.16 -13.23 -28.75
C LEU A 224 16.19 -13.27 -29.92
N ASN A 225 15.61 -12.13 -30.31
CA ASN A 225 14.72 -12.04 -31.47
C ASN A 225 15.50 -11.87 -32.81
N SER A 226 16.80 -11.55 -32.77
CA SER A 226 17.61 -11.37 -33.96
C SER A 226 17.76 -12.70 -34.75
N ASN A 227 17.93 -12.59 -36.09
CA ASN A 227 18.04 -13.76 -36.96
C ASN A 227 19.37 -14.54 -36.80
N GLY A 228 20.41 -13.88 -36.24
CA GLY A 228 21.76 -14.49 -36.11
C GLY A 228 21.89 -15.42 -34.88
N VAL A 229 20.97 -15.41 -33.96
CA VAL A 229 21.08 -16.22 -32.73
C VAL A 229 20.58 -17.64 -32.97
N LYS A 230 21.47 -18.62 -32.79
CA LYS A 230 21.13 -20.05 -32.78
C LYS A 230 20.67 -20.45 -31.36
N LEU A 231 19.88 -21.53 -31.27
CA LEU A 231 19.38 -22.08 -29.99
C LEU A 231 18.61 -21.07 -29.11
N LYS A 232 17.77 -20.26 -29.74
CA LYS A 232 16.97 -19.22 -29.04
C LYS A 232 16.19 -19.75 -27.81
N LYS A 233 15.64 -20.99 -27.93
CA LYS A 233 14.91 -21.61 -26.79
C LYS A 233 15.83 -21.86 -25.61
N PHE A 234 17.03 -22.37 -25.84
CA PHE A 234 18.01 -22.60 -24.77
C PHE A 234 18.40 -21.30 -24.06
N TRP A 235 18.75 -20.28 -24.82
CA TRP A 235 19.12 -18.99 -24.23
C TRP A 235 17.95 -18.32 -23.45
N ARG A 236 16.72 -18.40 -23.96
CA ARG A 236 15.54 -17.93 -23.22
C ARG A 236 15.41 -18.67 -21.88
N THR A 237 15.60 -19.98 -21.86
CA THR A 237 15.56 -20.77 -20.63
C THR A 237 16.66 -20.32 -19.66
N VAL A 238 17.90 -20.16 -20.12
CA VAL A 238 19.03 -19.71 -19.29
C VAL A 238 18.75 -18.34 -18.66
N PHE A 239 18.24 -17.38 -19.42
CA PHE A 239 17.96 -16.05 -18.90
C PHE A 239 16.73 -15.96 -18.00
N ILE A 240 15.84 -16.96 -18.00
CA ILE A 240 14.69 -17.06 -17.09
C ILE A 240 15.06 -17.77 -15.77
N ILE A 241 16.21 -18.45 -15.70
CA ILE A 241 16.66 -19.17 -14.49
C ILE A 241 16.55 -18.32 -13.20
N PRO A 242 16.88 -17.00 -13.17
CA PRO A 242 16.71 -16.19 -11.97
C PRO A 242 15.31 -16.28 -11.35
N TRP A 243 14.28 -16.53 -12.14
CA TRP A 243 12.90 -16.68 -11.66
C TRP A 243 12.55 -18.07 -11.16
N ALA A 244 13.34 -19.08 -11.51
CA ALA A 244 13.14 -20.44 -11.04
C ALA A 244 13.62 -20.63 -9.59
N VAL A 245 14.51 -19.75 -9.11
CA VAL A 245 15.02 -19.79 -7.74
C VAL A 245 14.19 -18.88 -6.85
N PRO A 246 13.75 -19.36 -5.66
CA PRO A 246 13.07 -18.48 -4.71
C PRO A 246 13.90 -17.22 -4.40
N GLY A 247 13.29 -16.03 -4.55
CA GLY A 247 14.00 -14.77 -4.53
C GLY A 247 14.85 -14.54 -3.27
N PHE A 248 14.34 -14.93 -2.09
CA PHE A 248 15.10 -14.77 -0.84
C PHE A 248 16.40 -15.61 -0.81
N ILE A 249 16.34 -16.85 -1.35
CA ILE A 249 17.54 -17.72 -1.44
C ILE A 249 18.56 -17.09 -2.40
N ALA A 250 18.09 -16.66 -3.57
CA ALA A 250 18.97 -16.07 -4.57
C ALA A 250 19.62 -14.76 -4.07
N ILE A 251 18.91 -13.91 -3.32
CA ILE A 251 19.47 -12.70 -2.70
C ILE A 251 20.56 -13.06 -1.65
N MET A 252 20.31 -14.09 -0.83
CA MET A 252 21.31 -14.54 0.15
C MET A 252 22.54 -15.13 -0.51
N ILE A 253 22.39 -15.86 -1.62
CA ILE A 253 23.50 -16.33 -2.45
C ILE A 253 24.29 -15.14 -3.00
N MET A 254 23.61 -14.13 -3.56
CA MET A 254 24.27 -12.92 -4.05
C MET A 254 25.01 -12.18 -2.94
N ARG A 255 24.44 -12.05 -1.73
CA ARG A 255 25.13 -11.51 -0.57
C ARG A 255 26.43 -12.23 -0.28
N ASN A 256 26.46 -13.57 -0.37
CA ASN A 256 27.69 -14.35 -0.18
C ASN A 256 28.67 -14.16 -1.33
N ILE A 257 28.19 -14.09 -2.58
CA ILE A 257 29.03 -13.84 -3.77
C ILE A 257 29.76 -12.51 -3.66
N PHE A 258 29.06 -11.45 -3.21
CA PHE A 258 29.60 -10.10 -3.03
C PHE A 258 30.20 -9.87 -1.64
N ASN A 259 30.37 -10.92 -0.81
CA ASN A 259 31.01 -10.74 0.49
C ASN A 259 32.45 -10.24 0.31
N THR A 260 32.79 -9.16 1.03
CA THR A 260 34.07 -8.47 0.86
C THR A 260 35.28 -9.34 1.29
N GLN A 261 35.10 -10.19 2.31
CA GLN A 261 36.21 -10.99 2.87
C GLN A 261 36.31 -12.41 2.27
N PHE A 262 35.17 -13.07 2.15
CA PHE A 262 35.10 -14.48 1.79
C PHE A 262 34.40 -14.76 0.45
N GLY A 263 33.91 -13.70 -0.22
CA GLY A 263 33.14 -13.86 -1.44
C GLY A 263 34.01 -14.33 -2.62
N PRO A 264 33.49 -15.24 -3.46
CA PRO A 264 34.22 -15.79 -4.60
C PRO A 264 34.65 -14.70 -5.61
N LEU A 265 33.97 -13.57 -5.69
CA LEU A 265 34.40 -12.47 -6.56
C LEU A 265 35.74 -11.88 -6.14
N ASN A 266 35.93 -11.59 -4.85
CA ASN A 266 37.21 -11.09 -4.38
C ASN A 266 38.31 -12.17 -4.37
N GLN A 267 37.97 -13.46 -4.16
CA GLN A 267 38.92 -14.56 -4.31
C GLN A 267 39.37 -14.65 -5.78
N TYR A 268 38.49 -14.50 -6.73
CA TYR A 268 38.82 -14.48 -8.16
C TYR A 268 39.71 -13.27 -8.53
N LEU A 269 39.38 -12.08 -8.03
CA LEU A 269 40.20 -10.85 -8.21
C LEU A 269 41.61 -11.06 -7.63
N ALA A 270 41.71 -11.64 -6.44
CA ALA A 270 42.97 -11.95 -5.81
C ALA A 270 43.82 -12.94 -6.63
N SER A 271 43.20 -13.95 -7.25
CA SER A 271 43.90 -14.90 -8.13
C SER A 271 44.48 -14.23 -9.40
N LEU A 272 43.92 -13.09 -9.80
CA LEU A 272 44.40 -12.25 -10.90
C LEU A 272 45.40 -11.17 -10.42
N ASN A 273 45.85 -11.19 -9.17
CA ASN A 273 46.66 -10.15 -8.50
C ASN A 273 46.00 -8.76 -8.53
N LEU A 274 44.63 -8.70 -8.60
CA LEU A 274 43.89 -7.49 -8.46
C LEU A 274 43.45 -7.28 -7.00
N GLY A 275 43.45 -6.04 -6.54
CA GLY A 275 42.99 -5.72 -5.19
C GLY A 275 41.52 -6.10 -4.97
N GLY A 276 41.19 -6.49 -3.73
CA GLY A 276 39.81 -6.75 -3.35
C GLY A 276 38.94 -5.49 -3.38
N ILE A 277 37.69 -5.62 -3.83
CA ILE A 277 36.71 -4.53 -3.87
C ILE A 277 35.82 -4.62 -2.62
N PRO A 278 35.57 -3.51 -1.91
CA PRO A 278 34.73 -3.49 -0.71
C PRO A 278 33.24 -3.49 -1.05
N TRP A 279 32.77 -4.54 -1.73
CA TRP A 279 31.44 -4.64 -2.36
C TRP A 279 30.28 -4.25 -1.44
N LEU A 280 30.26 -4.71 -0.18
CA LEU A 280 29.15 -4.48 0.74
C LEU A 280 29.56 -3.64 1.97
N THR A 281 30.83 -3.28 2.09
CA THR A 281 31.38 -2.56 3.24
C THR A 281 31.63 -1.08 2.97
N GLU A 282 31.61 -0.64 1.70
CA GLU A 282 31.69 0.76 1.31
C GLU A 282 30.39 1.19 0.64
N ALA A 283 29.90 2.40 0.96
CA ALA A 283 28.59 2.90 0.58
C ALA A 283 28.32 2.91 -0.93
N THR A 284 29.29 3.35 -1.71
CA THR A 284 29.16 3.46 -3.17
C THR A 284 29.04 2.08 -3.81
N TRP A 285 29.95 1.17 -3.43
CA TRP A 285 29.93 -0.20 -3.95
C TRP A 285 28.69 -0.97 -3.52
N ALA A 286 28.24 -0.82 -2.26
CA ALA A 286 27.03 -1.47 -1.77
C ALA A 286 25.79 -1.02 -2.55
N LYS A 287 25.68 0.26 -2.87
CA LYS A 287 24.61 0.81 -3.73
C LYS A 287 24.65 0.26 -5.15
N ILE A 288 25.84 0.17 -5.74
CA ILE A 288 26.04 -0.42 -7.07
C ILE A 288 25.64 -1.89 -7.08
N VAL A 289 26.07 -2.66 -6.08
CA VAL A 289 25.72 -4.08 -5.94
C VAL A 289 24.21 -4.25 -5.82
N CYS A 290 23.54 -3.43 -5.03
CA CYS A 290 22.06 -3.47 -4.95
C CYS A 290 21.43 -3.31 -6.34
N ILE A 291 21.87 -2.34 -7.14
CA ILE A 291 21.34 -2.12 -8.50
C ILE A 291 21.65 -3.29 -9.44
N ILE A 292 22.86 -3.84 -9.41
CA ILE A 292 23.26 -4.98 -10.23
C ILE A 292 22.43 -6.22 -9.90
N VAL A 293 22.27 -6.51 -8.60
CA VAL A 293 21.46 -7.66 -8.16
C VAL A 293 19.99 -7.47 -8.55
N ASN A 294 19.42 -6.26 -8.39
CA ASN A 294 18.07 -5.99 -8.84
C ASN A 294 17.91 -6.11 -10.36
N MET A 295 18.88 -5.62 -11.12
CA MET A 295 18.88 -5.78 -12.58
C MET A 295 18.86 -7.26 -12.98
N TRP A 296 19.63 -8.12 -12.30
CA TRP A 296 19.65 -9.55 -12.56
C TRP A 296 18.28 -10.22 -12.29
N PHE A 297 17.54 -9.76 -11.26
CA PHE A 297 16.18 -10.24 -11.00
C PHE A 297 15.14 -9.66 -11.96
N GLY A 298 15.26 -8.38 -12.32
CA GLY A 298 14.25 -7.68 -13.12
C GLY A 298 14.37 -7.92 -14.63
N MET A 299 15.59 -8.17 -15.11
CA MET A 299 15.86 -8.36 -16.55
C MET A 299 15.00 -9.45 -17.20
N PRO A 300 14.80 -10.66 -16.62
CA PRO A 300 14.00 -11.71 -17.24
C PRO A 300 12.55 -11.30 -17.51
N TYR A 301 11.95 -10.55 -16.59
CA TYR A 301 10.60 -10.02 -16.75
C TYR A 301 10.48 -9.13 -17.99
N PHE A 302 11.34 -8.12 -18.05
CA PHE A 302 11.34 -7.19 -19.18
C PHE A 302 11.74 -7.87 -20.49
N MET A 303 12.67 -8.81 -20.46
CA MET A 303 13.06 -9.61 -21.64
C MET A 303 11.85 -10.38 -22.20
N ALA A 304 11.10 -11.08 -21.36
CA ALA A 304 9.95 -11.87 -21.79
C ALA A 304 8.84 -10.95 -22.33
N LEU A 305 8.51 -9.88 -21.59
CA LEU A 305 7.51 -8.89 -21.98
C LEU A 305 7.84 -8.25 -23.32
N MET A 306 9.06 -7.74 -23.47
CA MET A 306 9.47 -7.03 -24.69
C MET A 306 9.64 -7.95 -25.88
N SER A 307 10.02 -9.22 -25.67
CA SER A 307 10.00 -10.21 -26.73
C SER A 307 8.61 -10.39 -27.32
N GLY A 308 7.56 -10.38 -26.47
CA GLY A 308 6.18 -10.40 -26.93
C GLY A 308 5.81 -9.15 -27.75
N VAL A 309 6.12 -7.95 -27.24
CA VAL A 309 5.85 -6.69 -27.95
C VAL A 309 6.60 -6.63 -29.29
N MET A 310 7.89 -6.99 -29.31
CA MET A 310 8.71 -6.97 -30.54
C MET A 310 8.19 -7.92 -31.63
N THR A 311 7.58 -9.05 -31.27
CA THR A 311 6.97 -9.95 -32.23
C THR A 311 5.70 -9.39 -32.89
N GLY A 312 5.05 -8.44 -32.24
CA GLY A 312 3.87 -7.72 -32.75
C GLY A 312 4.20 -6.56 -33.71
N ILE A 313 5.48 -6.16 -33.82
CA ILE A 313 5.89 -5.08 -34.74
C ILE A 313 5.85 -5.62 -36.19
N PRO A 314 5.12 -4.96 -37.12
CA PRO A 314 5.04 -5.38 -38.50
C PRO A 314 6.43 -5.47 -39.16
N LYS A 315 6.70 -6.59 -39.82
CA LYS A 315 7.98 -6.82 -40.48
C LYS A 315 8.26 -5.82 -41.61
N ASP A 316 7.20 -5.40 -42.30
CA ASP A 316 7.25 -4.43 -43.40
C ASP A 316 7.94 -3.11 -42.98
N MET A 317 7.81 -2.71 -41.74
CA MET A 317 8.52 -1.52 -41.21
C MET A 317 10.06 -1.71 -41.22
N TYR A 318 10.52 -2.92 -40.90
CA TYR A 318 11.95 -3.23 -40.92
C TYR A 318 12.48 -3.42 -42.33
N GLU A 319 11.69 -4.04 -43.18
CA GLU A 319 12.03 -4.26 -44.59
C GLU A 319 12.09 -2.98 -45.39
N SER A 320 11.11 -2.09 -45.21
CA SER A 320 11.12 -0.73 -45.82
C SER A 320 12.34 0.08 -45.39
N ALA A 321 12.66 0.07 -44.08
CA ALA A 321 13.83 0.76 -43.59
C ALA A 321 15.16 0.15 -44.10
N GLU A 322 15.18 -1.16 -44.36
CA GLU A 322 16.36 -1.84 -44.94
C GLU A 322 16.58 -1.45 -46.40
N VAL A 323 15.50 -1.33 -47.17
CA VAL A 323 15.55 -0.86 -48.56
C VAL A 323 16.06 0.57 -48.64
N GLU A 324 15.73 1.41 -47.64
CA GLU A 324 16.24 2.79 -47.49
C GLU A 324 17.69 2.85 -46.96
N GLY A 325 18.35 1.68 -46.75
CA GLY A 325 19.73 1.59 -46.29
C GLY A 325 19.94 1.76 -44.78
N ALA A 326 18.87 1.64 -43.98
CA ALA A 326 18.95 1.76 -42.51
C ALA A 326 19.66 0.53 -41.91
N GLY A 327 20.79 0.76 -41.25
CA GLY A 327 21.52 -0.29 -40.54
C GLY A 327 20.73 -0.82 -39.31
N GLY A 328 21.11 -2.03 -38.82
CA GLY A 328 20.40 -2.71 -37.73
C GLY A 328 20.27 -1.89 -36.45
N PHE A 329 21.30 -1.15 -36.02
CA PHE A 329 21.27 -0.27 -34.87
C PHE A 329 20.33 0.93 -35.06
N TYR A 330 20.27 1.50 -36.27
CA TYR A 330 19.35 2.58 -36.60
C TYR A 330 17.89 2.09 -36.52
N ARG A 331 17.58 0.94 -37.10
CA ARG A 331 16.25 0.29 -37.02
C ARG A 331 15.87 0.00 -35.57
N PHE A 332 16.78 -0.55 -34.78
CA PHE A 332 16.54 -0.77 -33.34
C PHE A 332 16.18 0.52 -32.64
N ARG A 333 16.99 1.60 -32.80
CA ARG A 333 16.78 2.89 -32.11
C ARG A 333 15.54 3.64 -32.59
N LYS A 334 15.21 3.59 -33.87
CA LYS A 334 14.14 4.41 -34.48
C LYS A 334 12.80 3.69 -34.63
N ILE A 335 12.79 2.37 -34.67
CA ILE A 335 11.58 1.56 -34.82
C ILE A 335 11.31 0.78 -33.51
N THR A 336 12.23 -0.07 -33.10
CA THR A 336 12.00 -1.01 -31.98
C THR A 336 11.82 -0.26 -30.66
N VAL A 337 12.79 0.59 -30.28
CA VAL A 337 12.78 1.28 -28.98
C VAL A 337 11.52 2.13 -28.78
N PRO A 338 11.10 3.00 -29.73
CA PRO A 338 9.92 3.83 -29.54
C PRO A 338 8.63 2.99 -29.41
N MET A 339 8.47 1.96 -30.22
CA MET A 339 7.28 1.11 -30.17
C MET A 339 7.19 0.28 -28.87
N VAL A 340 8.33 -0.27 -28.44
CA VAL A 340 8.40 -1.01 -27.16
C VAL A 340 8.14 -0.05 -26.00
N MET A 341 8.77 1.13 -25.97
CA MET A 341 8.54 2.12 -24.92
C MET A 341 7.09 2.56 -24.85
N PHE A 342 6.45 2.78 -26.00
CA PHE A 342 5.04 3.15 -26.04
C PHE A 342 4.14 2.08 -25.42
N ALA A 343 4.34 0.81 -25.82
CA ALA A 343 3.55 -0.31 -25.33
C ALA A 343 3.79 -0.65 -23.84
N THR A 344 5.01 -0.35 -23.33
CA THR A 344 5.41 -0.74 -21.96
C THR A 344 5.47 0.43 -20.97
N ALA A 345 5.16 1.66 -21.38
CA ALA A 345 5.21 2.84 -20.53
C ALA A 345 4.43 2.70 -19.19
N PRO A 346 3.19 2.17 -19.16
CA PRO A 346 2.48 1.95 -17.90
C PRO A 346 3.23 0.98 -16.96
N LEU A 347 3.87 -0.03 -17.51
CA LEU A 347 4.62 -1.03 -16.73
C LEU A 347 5.92 -0.48 -16.15
N LEU A 348 6.52 0.52 -16.79
CA LEU A 348 7.66 1.26 -16.22
C LEU A 348 7.26 2.01 -14.94
N ILE A 349 6.10 2.66 -14.94
CA ILE A 349 5.57 3.36 -13.76
C ILE A 349 5.30 2.36 -12.62
N MET A 350 4.68 1.23 -12.94
CA MET A 350 4.44 0.15 -11.96
C MET A 350 5.75 -0.42 -11.42
N SER A 351 6.74 -0.63 -12.27
CA SER A 351 8.06 -1.13 -11.87
C SER A 351 8.83 -0.13 -11.01
N PHE A 352 8.71 1.17 -11.28
CA PHE A 352 9.27 2.21 -10.42
C PHE A 352 8.64 2.15 -9.01
N ALA A 353 7.31 2.08 -8.91
CA ALA A 353 6.61 1.99 -7.64
C ALA A 353 6.98 0.69 -6.88
N TYR A 354 7.13 -0.43 -7.58
CA TYR A 354 7.60 -1.68 -7.01
C TYR A 354 9.02 -1.55 -6.44
N ASN A 355 9.97 -1.02 -7.22
CA ASN A 355 11.35 -0.83 -6.79
C ASN A 355 11.45 0.19 -5.64
N PHE A 356 10.65 1.24 -5.65
CA PHE A 356 10.58 2.21 -4.55
C PHE A 356 10.27 1.55 -3.20
N ASN A 357 9.46 0.48 -3.22
CA ASN A 357 9.06 -0.28 -2.04
C ASN A 357 9.77 -1.65 -1.91
N ASN A 358 10.87 -1.88 -2.63
CA ASN A 358 11.54 -3.18 -2.63
C ASN A 358 12.39 -3.40 -1.36
N PHE A 359 11.69 -3.54 -0.24
CA PHE A 359 12.29 -3.86 1.06
C PHE A 359 13.13 -5.13 1.04
N THR A 360 12.59 -6.20 0.44
CA THR A 360 13.16 -7.55 0.53
C THR A 360 14.59 -7.61 0.02
N LEU A 361 14.85 -7.00 -1.14
CA LEU A 361 16.19 -7.01 -1.72
C LEU A 361 17.18 -6.25 -0.84
N ILE A 362 16.86 -5.04 -0.44
CA ILE A 362 17.73 -4.19 0.39
C ILE A 362 18.02 -4.86 1.74
N TYR A 363 16.95 -5.33 2.41
CA TYR A 363 17.11 -5.91 3.76
C TYR A 363 17.88 -7.23 3.74
N LEU A 364 17.61 -8.13 2.81
CA LEU A 364 18.31 -9.41 2.74
C LEU A 364 19.75 -9.30 2.20
N LEU A 365 20.01 -8.36 1.29
CA LEU A 365 21.32 -8.20 0.68
C LEU A 365 22.31 -7.47 1.60
N THR A 366 21.89 -6.33 2.15
CA THR A 366 22.79 -5.42 2.90
C THR A 366 22.35 -5.17 4.33
N VAL A 367 21.11 -5.45 4.71
CA VAL A 367 20.50 -5.03 5.99
C VAL A 367 20.51 -3.49 6.13
N GLY A 368 20.62 -2.77 5.00
CA GLY A 368 20.77 -1.31 4.97
C GLY A 368 22.21 -0.80 5.15
N ASP A 369 23.18 -1.67 5.44
CA ASP A 369 24.59 -1.30 5.64
C ASP A 369 25.25 -0.81 4.32
N PRO A 370 26.37 -0.10 4.39
CA PRO A 370 27.18 0.23 5.57
C PRO A 370 26.54 1.28 6.48
N VAL A 371 26.89 1.21 7.78
CA VAL A 371 26.42 2.16 8.79
C VAL A 371 26.76 3.61 8.38
N ASN A 372 25.82 4.53 8.64
CA ASN A 372 26.03 5.95 8.49
C ASN A 372 25.84 6.65 9.83
N ASN A 373 26.92 7.17 10.40
CA ASN A 373 26.92 7.79 11.72
C ASN A 373 26.13 9.12 11.80
N THR A 374 25.77 9.71 10.64
CA THR A 374 24.96 10.93 10.58
C THR A 374 23.47 10.63 10.51
N TYR A 375 23.10 9.36 10.33
CA TYR A 375 21.70 8.92 10.18
C TYR A 375 21.17 8.34 11.49
N ALA A 376 19.91 8.63 11.77
CA ALA A 376 19.17 8.06 12.89
C ALA A 376 18.62 6.67 12.49
N PHE A 377 19.27 5.62 12.96
CA PHE A 377 18.85 4.22 12.78
C PHE A 377 18.75 3.74 11.32
N ALA A 378 19.47 4.37 10.40
CA ALA A 378 19.57 3.94 9.01
C ALA A 378 21.03 3.81 8.57
N GLY A 379 21.29 2.94 7.60
CA GLY A 379 22.56 2.86 6.90
C GLY A 379 22.51 3.47 5.51
N ASN A 380 23.63 3.35 4.78
CA ASN A 380 23.80 4.01 3.48
C ASN A 380 22.98 3.40 2.34
N THR A 381 22.55 2.15 2.47
CA THR A 381 21.73 1.46 1.47
C THR A 381 20.27 1.34 1.89
N ASP A 382 19.88 1.80 3.08
CA ASP A 382 18.48 1.81 3.50
C ASP A 382 17.64 2.67 2.56
N ILE A 383 16.51 2.10 2.14
CA ILE A 383 15.42 2.82 1.51
C ILE A 383 14.38 3.22 2.58
N LEU A 384 13.47 4.13 2.24
CA LEU A 384 12.46 4.60 3.20
C LEU A 384 11.70 3.43 3.86
N LEU A 385 11.35 2.40 3.10
CA LEU A 385 10.62 1.24 3.64
C LEU A 385 11.47 0.37 4.58
N SER A 386 12.76 0.17 4.30
CA SER A 386 13.64 -0.59 5.21
C SER A 386 13.96 0.21 6.48
N TRP A 387 14.02 1.53 6.38
CA TRP A 387 14.15 2.40 7.55
C TRP A 387 12.88 2.38 8.42
N ILE A 388 11.68 2.44 7.83
CA ILE A 388 10.41 2.26 8.56
C ILE A 388 10.40 0.92 9.31
N TYR A 389 10.85 -0.15 8.68
CA TYR A 389 10.95 -1.47 9.29
C TYR A 389 11.86 -1.43 10.53
N LYS A 390 13.06 -0.86 10.43
CA LYS A 390 14.00 -0.71 11.54
C LYS A 390 13.40 0.14 12.67
N LEU A 391 12.76 1.27 12.33
CA LEU A 391 12.09 2.11 13.32
C LEU A 391 10.98 1.35 14.05
N THR A 392 10.22 0.51 13.34
CA THR A 392 9.08 -0.21 13.92
C THR A 392 9.52 -1.41 14.74
N LEU A 393 10.29 -2.34 14.17
CA LEU A 393 10.57 -3.64 14.77
C LEU A 393 11.84 -3.68 15.60
N GLU A 394 12.89 -2.93 15.21
CA GLU A 394 14.15 -2.96 15.92
C GLU A 394 14.23 -1.86 16.99
N ARG A 395 13.66 -0.68 16.71
CA ARG A 395 13.79 0.50 17.58
C ARG A 395 12.50 0.90 18.29
N GLN A 396 11.37 0.31 17.89
CA GLN A 396 10.05 0.55 18.49
C GLN A 396 9.69 2.06 18.55
N GLN A 397 10.10 2.81 17.52
CA GLN A 397 9.77 4.24 17.33
C GLN A 397 8.55 4.36 16.41
N TYR A 398 7.39 3.91 16.93
CA TYR A 398 6.18 3.73 16.12
C TYR A 398 5.62 5.04 15.56
N ASN A 399 5.66 6.11 16.34
CA ASN A 399 5.24 7.45 15.92
C ASN A 399 6.05 7.94 14.71
N LEU A 400 7.37 7.84 14.78
CA LEU A 400 8.28 8.24 13.70
C LEU A 400 8.12 7.34 12.48
N ALA A 401 8.03 6.02 12.67
CA ALA A 401 7.78 5.08 11.58
C ALA A 401 6.47 5.40 10.84
N SER A 402 5.42 5.71 11.58
CA SER A 402 4.12 6.11 11.03
C SER A 402 4.19 7.44 10.29
N ALA A 403 4.88 8.45 10.84
CA ALA A 403 5.07 9.73 10.18
C ALA A 403 5.83 9.59 8.85
N VAL A 404 6.92 8.82 8.84
CA VAL A 404 7.66 8.52 7.59
C VAL A 404 6.76 7.76 6.61
N SER A 405 5.94 6.82 7.06
CA SER A 405 5.00 6.08 6.20
C SER A 405 3.98 6.98 5.52
N ILE A 406 3.46 8.00 6.23
CA ILE A 406 2.56 9.01 5.66
C ILE A 406 3.29 9.82 4.57
N ILE A 407 4.53 10.26 4.83
CA ILE A 407 5.34 11.00 3.84
C ILE A 407 5.57 10.15 2.59
N VAL A 408 5.96 8.88 2.76
CA VAL A 408 6.13 7.92 1.66
C VAL A 408 4.86 7.78 0.85
N PHE A 409 3.72 7.59 1.52
CA PHE A 409 2.42 7.49 0.85
C PHE A 409 2.11 8.73 0.01
N VAL A 410 2.28 9.93 0.58
CA VAL A 410 2.02 11.20 -0.12
C VAL A 410 2.93 11.35 -1.35
N VAL A 411 4.22 11.03 -1.22
CA VAL A 411 5.17 11.09 -2.34
C VAL A 411 4.76 10.13 -3.46
N ILE A 412 4.51 8.85 -3.13
CA ILE A 412 4.14 7.85 -4.13
C ILE A 412 2.79 8.21 -4.79
N ALA A 413 1.78 8.59 -4.00
CA ALA A 413 0.48 8.98 -4.52
C ALA A 413 0.60 10.17 -5.48
N THR A 414 1.36 11.20 -5.10
CA THR A 414 1.58 12.39 -5.93
C THR A 414 2.26 12.04 -7.26
N VAL A 415 3.36 11.26 -7.21
CA VAL A 415 4.07 10.82 -8.41
C VAL A 415 3.18 9.94 -9.30
N SER A 416 2.42 9.04 -8.71
CA SER A 416 1.52 8.15 -9.45
C SER A 416 0.40 8.91 -10.13
N ILE A 417 -0.29 9.81 -9.42
CA ILE A 417 -1.37 10.65 -9.98
C ILE A 417 -0.82 11.51 -11.11
N PHE A 418 0.33 12.17 -10.90
CA PHE A 418 0.95 13.02 -11.91
C PHE A 418 1.37 12.21 -13.16
N SER A 419 1.97 11.04 -12.98
CA SER A 419 2.39 10.18 -14.08
C SER A 419 1.20 9.63 -14.85
N PHE A 420 0.16 9.19 -14.13
CA PHE A 420 -1.05 8.63 -14.73
C PHE A 420 -1.85 9.67 -15.51
N SER A 421 -2.04 10.88 -14.94
CA SER A 421 -2.78 11.97 -15.60
C SER A 421 -2.11 12.48 -16.89
N ARG A 422 -0.80 12.23 -17.07
CA ARG A 422 -0.06 12.58 -18.30
C ARG A 422 0.02 11.42 -19.30
N SER A 423 -0.39 10.22 -18.93
CA SER A 423 -0.39 9.07 -19.83
C SER A 423 -1.47 9.23 -20.92
N ARG A 424 -1.16 8.82 -22.16
CA ARG A 424 -2.11 8.85 -23.28
C ARG A 424 -3.35 7.97 -23.03
N SER A 425 -3.19 6.89 -22.30
CA SER A 425 -4.30 5.97 -21.95
C SER A 425 -5.41 6.68 -21.19
N PHE A 426 -5.10 7.64 -20.33
CA PHE A 426 -6.12 8.44 -19.63
C PHE A 426 -6.83 9.44 -20.56
N LYS A 427 -6.09 10.01 -21.53
CA LYS A 427 -6.67 10.98 -22.48
C LYS A 427 -7.58 10.34 -23.53
N GLU A 428 -7.37 9.07 -23.87
CA GLU A 428 -8.21 8.33 -24.83
C GLU A 428 -9.52 7.84 -24.19
N GLU A 429 -9.54 7.51 -22.91
CA GLU A 429 -10.78 7.20 -22.18
C GLU A 429 -11.69 8.44 -22.03
N ASP A 430 -11.13 9.63 -21.85
CA ASP A 430 -11.89 10.89 -21.75
C ASP A 430 -12.49 11.32 -23.10
N MET A 431 -11.91 10.90 -24.24
CA MET A 431 -12.45 11.16 -25.58
C MET A 431 -13.56 10.20 -26.01
N MET A 432 -13.76 9.08 -25.28
CA MET A 432 -14.84 8.12 -25.50
C MET A 432 -16.06 8.33 -24.58
N ARG A 433 -16.04 9.35 -23.74
CA ARG A 433 -17.16 9.85 -22.96
C ARG A 433 -17.73 11.11 -23.56
#